data_9f5f10bb3e2659e75d47ede3283cfcac
#
_entry.id   9f5f10bb3e2659e75d47ede3283cfcac
#
_cell.length_a   1.000
_cell.length_b   1.000
_cell.length_c   1.000
_cell.angle_alpha   90.00
_cell.angle_beta   90.00
_cell.angle_gamma   90.00
#
_symmetry.space_group_name_H-M   'P 1'
#
loop_
_entity.id
_entity.type
_entity.pdbx_description
1 polymer ?
#
loop_
_entity_poly.entity_id
_entity_poly.type
_entity_poly.pdbx_seq_one_letter_code
_entity_poly.pdbx_strand_id
1 'polypeptide(L)' 'MDNNMRRIDDLARVNIPKEVRKVLFGSTKITDSEGKFLKFEINDNIITLKVVEGNENDNN' A
#
# COMPACT_ATOMS: atom_id res chain seq x y z
N MET A 1 18.36 1.72 -12.12
CA MET A 1 16.90 1.87 -12.18
C MET A 1 16.30 1.44 -10.86
N ASP A 2 15.47 2.29 -10.33
CA ASP A 2 14.86 2.03 -9.04
C ASP A 2 13.58 1.22 -9.23
N ASN A 3 13.54 0.03 -8.65
CA ASN A 3 12.36 -0.85 -8.78
C ASN A 3 11.17 -0.34 -8.00
N ASN A 4 11.38 0.66 -7.14
CA ASN A 4 10.31 1.20 -6.33
C ASN A 4 9.71 2.46 -6.91
N MET A 5 10.07 2.78 -8.14
CA MET A 5 9.49 3.92 -8.84
C MET A 5 8.35 3.44 -9.71
N ARG A 6 7.24 4.13 -9.63
CA ARG A 6 6.07 3.81 -10.44
C ARG A 6 5.48 5.09 -10.97
N ARG A 7 4.92 4.98 -12.15
CA ARG A 7 4.29 6.11 -12.79
C ARG A 7 2.88 6.29 -12.25
N ILE A 8 2.50 7.52 -11.99
CA ILE A 8 1.15 7.85 -11.55
C ILE A 8 0.29 8.07 -12.78
N ASP A 9 -0.88 7.43 -12.83
CA ASP A 9 -1.76 7.55 -13.99
C ASP A 9 -2.66 8.78 -13.84
N ASP A 10 -3.58 8.93 -14.79
CA ASP A 10 -4.42 10.13 -14.83
C ASP A 10 -5.54 10.11 -13.80
N LEU A 11 -5.68 9.04 -13.06
CA LEU A 11 -6.62 8.97 -11.94
C LEU A 11 -5.88 8.98 -10.62
N ALA A 12 -4.63 9.40 -10.63
CA ALA A 12 -3.80 9.48 -9.43
C ALA A 12 -3.58 8.12 -8.79
N ARG A 13 -3.56 7.05 -9.58
CA ARG A 13 -3.35 5.69 -9.09
C ARG A 13 -1.93 5.25 -9.43
N VAL A 14 -1.42 4.37 -8.62
CA VAL A 14 -0.09 3.84 -8.81
C VAL A 14 -0.07 2.39 -8.33
N ASN A 15 0.68 1.55 -9.02
CA ASN A 15 0.85 0.17 -8.61
C ASN A 15 1.79 0.09 -7.43
N ILE A 16 1.48 -0.79 -6.49
CA ILE A 16 2.37 -1.02 -5.37
C ILE A 16 3.48 -1.95 -5.85
N PRO A 17 4.75 -1.51 -5.77
CA PRO A 17 5.84 -2.34 -6.23
C PRO A 17 5.94 -3.65 -5.47
N LYS A 18 6.50 -4.65 -6.13
CA LYS A 18 6.61 -5.98 -5.56
C LYS A 18 7.30 -5.99 -4.21
N GLU A 19 8.36 -5.22 -4.08
CA GLU A 19 9.12 -5.22 -2.84
C GLU A 19 8.39 -4.52 -1.72
N VAL A 20 7.57 -3.52 -2.08
CA VAL A 20 6.73 -2.88 -1.09
C VAL A 20 5.63 -3.84 -0.65
N ARG A 21 5.08 -4.62 -1.59
CA ARG A 21 4.06 -5.62 -1.24
C ARG A 21 4.61 -6.63 -0.25
N LYS A 22 5.86 -7.03 -0.44
CA LYS A 22 6.44 -7.99 0.46
C LYS A 22 6.56 -7.44 1.88
N VAL A 23 6.92 -6.20 2.00
CA VAL A 23 7.01 -5.56 3.30
C VAL A 23 5.64 -5.41 3.94
N LEU A 24 4.66 -4.96 3.15
CA LEU A 24 3.34 -4.66 3.69
C LEU A 24 2.54 -5.91 4.01
N PHE A 25 2.61 -6.90 3.13
CA PHE A 25 1.73 -8.07 3.23
C PHE A 25 2.47 -9.36 3.52
N GLY A 26 3.79 -9.31 3.57
CA GLY A 26 4.59 -10.51 3.76
C GLY A 26 4.65 -11.39 2.54
N SER A 27 4.22 -10.91 1.38
CA SER A 27 4.14 -11.70 0.17
C SER A 27 4.19 -10.80 -1.04
N THR A 28 4.69 -11.33 -2.15
CA THR A 28 4.67 -10.59 -3.41
C THR A 28 3.47 -10.94 -4.26
N LYS A 29 2.66 -11.88 -3.85
CA LYS A 29 1.47 -12.25 -4.60
C LYS A 29 0.41 -11.18 -4.47
N ILE A 30 -0.19 -10.82 -5.60
CA ILE A 30 -1.21 -9.79 -5.59
C ILE A 30 -2.43 -10.24 -4.80
N THR A 31 -2.77 -11.53 -4.89
CA THR A 31 -3.95 -12.03 -4.20
C THR A 31 -3.83 -11.95 -2.68
N ASP A 32 -2.60 -11.91 -2.17
CA ASP A 32 -2.42 -11.83 -0.71
C ASP A 32 -2.73 -10.46 -0.15
N SER A 33 -2.90 -9.47 -1.01
CA SER A 33 -3.29 -8.13 -0.58
C SER A 33 -4.79 -7.90 -0.71
N GLU A 34 -5.49 -8.85 -1.30
CA GLU A 34 -6.91 -8.68 -1.58
C GLU A 34 -7.70 -8.60 -0.28
N GLY A 35 -8.60 -7.65 -0.22
CA GLY A 35 -9.45 -7.48 0.95
C GLY A 35 -8.82 -6.74 2.09
N LYS A 36 -7.58 -6.31 1.94
CA LYS A 36 -6.90 -5.56 2.97
C LYS A 36 -6.95 -4.07 2.64
N PHE A 37 -6.76 -3.26 3.65
CA PHE A 37 -6.81 -1.82 3.50
C PHE A 37 -5.45 -1.23 3.81
N LEU A 38 -5.16 -0.12 3.17
CA LEU A 38 -3.95 0.65 3.46
C LEU A 38 -4.35 1.93 4.15
N LYS A 39 -3.69 2.21 5.24
CA LYS A 39 -3.84 3.46 5.93
C LYS A 39 -2.65 4.35 5.59
N PHE A 40 -2.92 5.57 5.20
CA PHE A 40 -1.89 6.55 4.88
C PHE A 40 -1.75 7.50 6.04
N GLU A 41 -0.54 7.61 6.56
CA GLU A 41 -0.25 8.53 7.64
C GLU A 41 0.66 9.61 7.12
N ILE A 42 0.28 10.85 7.32
CA ILE A 42 1.01 12.00 6.80
C ILE A 42 1.78 12.64 7.93
N ASN A 43 3.07 12.84 7.69
CA ASN A 43 3.94 13.45 8.68
C ASN A 43 4.88 14.39 7.93
N ASP A 44 4.55 15.66 7.93
CA ASP A 44 5.26 16.65 7.10
C ASP A 44 5.17 16.22 5.65
N ASN A 45 6.28 15.96 4.97
CA ASN A 45 6.25 15.47 3.60
C ASN A 45 6.53 13.98 3.51
N ILE A 46 6.37 13.24 4.58
CA ILE A 46 6.58 11.80 4.55
C ILE A 46 5.24 11.12 4.71
N ILE A 47 4.99 10.14 3.85
CA ILE A 47 3.77 9.37 3.90
C ILE A 47 4.13 7.96 4.32
N THR A 48 3.50 7.48 5.37
CA THR A 48 3.70 6.11 5.84
C THR A 48 2.48 5.28 5.50
N LEU A 49 2.71 4.08 5.00
CA LEU A 49 1.65 3.16 4.62
C LEU A 49 1.61 2.04 5.63
N LYS A 50 0.41 1.74 6.10
CA LYS A 50 0.21 0.63 7.03
C LYS A 50 -0.93 -0.23 6.54
N VAL A 51 -0.81 -1.53 6.74
CA VAL A 51 -1.86 -2.46 6.36
C VAL A 51 -2.82 -2.62 7.50
N VAL A 52 -4.11 -2.54 7.19
CA VAL A 52 -5.17 -2.72 8.17
C VAL A 52 -6.09 -3.81 7.67
N GLU A 53 -6.50 -4.71 8.55
CA GLU A 53 -7.44 -5.74 8.16
C GLU A 53 -8.82 -5.13 7.99
N GLY A 54 -9.55 -5.65 7.03
CA GLY A 54 -10.81 -5.02 6.65
C GLY A 54 -11.85 -4.98 7.74
N ASN A 55 -11.79 -5.84 8.72
CA ASN A 55 -12.80 -5.90 9.75
C ASN A 55 -12.45 -5.13 11.00
N GLU A 56 -11.49 -4.33 10.92
CA GLU A 56 -11.05 -3.61 12.09
C GLU A 56 -11.95 -2.49 12.43
N ASN A 57 -12.10 -2.02 12.50
CA ASN A 57 -12.63 -0.92 12.55
C ASN A 57 -13.37 -0.31 12.55
N ASP A 58 -13.68 -0.33 12.43
CA ASP A 58 -14.51 0.13 12.27
C ASP A 58 -14.79 1.10 12.87
N ASN A 59 -14.57 1.38 13.28
CA ASN A 59 -14.85 2.15 13.86
C ASN A 59 -14.81 3.12 13.91
N ASN A 60 -14.68 3.38 13.61
CA ASN A 60 -14.72 4.24 13.70
C ASN A 60 -14.95 4.64 13.86
#